data_5d74fb9140aec604aaf299cfa2d22167
#
_entry.id   5d74fb9140aec604aaf299cfa2d22167
#
_cell.length_a   1.000
_cell.length_b   1.000
_cell.length_c   1.000
_cell.angle_alpha   90.00
_cell.angle_beta   90.00
_cell.angle_gamma   90.00
#
_symmetry.space_group_name_H-M   'P 1'
#
loop_
_entity.id
_entity.type
_entity.pdbx_description
1 polymer ?
#
loop_
_entity_poly.entity_id
_entity_poly.type
_entity_poly.pdbx_seq_one_letter_code
_entity_poly.pdbx_strand_id
1 'polypeptide(L)'
;LVLNAYTRKYDLAGLAEKHKTAASSLWDIRESYLSLLTDLRFMPIGDAIMKRDELQKKLGNIYNGCPRTNSKAYEAAQKALKENEELTFSDEEIDKLLPTRIRKRQ
;
A
#
# COMPACT_ATOMS: atom_id res chain seq x y z
N LEU A 1 19.96 23.95 -20.78
CA LEU A 1 19.09 25.00 -20.21
C LEU A 1 17.67 24.51 -19.97
N VAL A 2 17.08 23.84 -20.99
CA VAL A 2 15.72 23.29 -20.86
C VAL A 2 15.69 22.16 -19.85
N LEU A 3 16.67 21.28 -19.84
CA LEU A 3 16.79 20.18 -18.90
C LEU A 3 16.95 20.67 -17.47
N ASN A 4 17.72 21.74 -17.25
CA ASN A 4 17.88 22.32 -15.90
C ASN A 4 16.58 22.93 -15.38
N ALA A 5 15.85 23.63 -16.25
CA ALA A 5 14.55 24.21 -15.88
C ALA A 5 13.54 23.10 -15.57
N TYR A 6 13.52 22.04 -16.37
CA TYR A 6 12.67 20.86 -16.15
C TYR A 6 12.99 20.18 -14.81
N THR A 7 14.28 19.91 -14.55
CA THR A 7 14.72 19.26 -13.31
C THR A 7 14.39 20.09 -12.08
N ARG A 8 14.57 21.42 -12.15
CA ARG A 8 14.23 22.33 -11.06
C ARG A 8 12.72 22.31 -10.77
N LYS A 9 11.91 22.31 -11.82
CA LYS A 9 10.45 22.39 -11.67
C LYS A 9 9.88 21.10 -11.10
N TYR A 10 10.39 19.96 -11.49
CA TYR A 10 9.80 18.66 -11.15
C TYR A 10 10.57 17.88 -10.09
N ASP A 11 11.82 18.27 -9.81
CA ASP A 11 12.67 17.58 -8.82
C ASP A 11 12.48 16.04 -8.86
N LEU A 12 12.80 15.45 -10.01
CA LEU A 12 12.52 14.03 -10.25
C LEU A 12 13.22 13.10 -9.25
N ALA A 13 14.44 13.44 -8.82
CA ALA A 13 15.16 12.65 -7.85
C ALA A 13 14.48 12.67 -6.47
N GLY A 14 14.05 13.86 -6.02
CA GLY A 14 13.33 13.99 -4.75
C GLY A 14 11.96 13.31 -4.80
N LEU A 15 11.27 13.38 -5.93
CA LEU A 15 10.00 12.69 -6.12
C LEU A 15 10.17 11.17 -6.08
N ALA A 16 11.19 10.65 -6.74
CA ALA A 16 11.52 9.22 -6.73
C ALA A 16 11.82 8.73 -5.30
N GLU A 17 12.56 9.52 -4.52
CA GLU A 17 12.87 9.19 -3.13
C GLU A 17 11.61 9.19 -2.25
N LYS A 18 10.69 10.12 -2.47
CA LYS A 18 9.40 10.15 -1.76
C LYS A 18 8.56 8.91 -2.06
N HIS A 19 8.50 8.49 -3.32
CA HIS A 19 7.80 7.26 -3.70
C HIS A 19 8.45 6.03 -3.07
N LYS A 20 9.76 5.96 -3.05
CA LYS A 20 10.49 4.87 -2.41
C LYS A 20 10.22 4.79 -0.92
N THR A 21 10.27 5.92 -0.23
CA THR A 21 9.97 6.00 1.20
C THR A 21 8.52 5.58 1.49
N ALA A 22 7.57 6.05 0.68
CA ALA A 22 6.17 5.66 0.81
C ALA A 22 5.99 4.16 0.61
N ALA A 23 6.63 3.57 -0.40
CA ALA A 23 6.57 2.13 -0.66
C ALA A 23 7.11 1.32 0.51
N SER A 24 8.24 1.73 1.08
CA SER A 24 8.83 1.07 2.26
C SER A 24 7.92 1.16 3.48
N SER A 25 7.32 2.32 3.71
CA SER A 25 6.38 2.53 4.82
C SER A 25 5.11 1.69 4.65
N LEU A 26 4.59 1.59 3.44
CA LEU A 26 3.43 0.74 3.15
C LEU A 26 3.75 -0.73 3.33
N TRP A 27 4.97 -1.16 2.98
CA TRP A 27 5.42 -2.52 3.25
C TRP A 27 5.41 -2.84 4.74
N ASP A 28 5.92 -1.93 5.57
CA ASP A 28 5.91 -2.10 7.02
C ASP A 28 4.50 -2.22 7.57
N ILE A 29 3.57 -1.40 7.07
CA ILE A 29 2.16 -1.47 7.46
C ILE A 29 1.56 -2.82 7.06
N ARG A 30 1.84 -3.28 5.84
CA ARG A 30 1.40 -4.60 5.36
C ARG A 30 1.87 -5.71 6.29
N GLU A 31 3.15 -5.73 6.62
CA GLU A 31 3.71 -6.72 7.54
C GLU A 31 3.07 -6.65 8.92
N SER A 32 2.79 -5.45 9.40
CA SER A 32 2.12 -5.24 10.70
C SER A 32 0.70 -5.79 10.70
N TYR A 33 -0.05 -5.59 9.63
CA TYR A 33 -1.40 -6.18 9.48
C TYR A 33 -1.35 -7.70 9.40
N LEU A 34 -0.40 -8.26 8.67
CA LEU A 34 -0.22 -9.71 8.59
C LEU A 34 0.12 -10.32 9.96
N SER A 35 0.97 -9.64 10.72
CA SER A 35 1.29 -10.03 12.09
C SER A 35 0.05 -10.01 12.98
N LEU A 36 -0.73 -8.94 12.90
CA LEU A 36 -1.98 -8.81 13.65
C LEU A 36 -2.95 -9.94 13.31
N LEU A 37 -3.14 -10.24 12.03
CA LEU A 37 -4.02 -11.34 11.58
C LEU A 37 -3.54 -12.70 12.10
N THR A 38 -2.24 -12.91 12.12
CA THR A 38 -1.65 -14.15 12.62
C THR A 38 -1.90 -14.34 14.13
N ASP A 39 -1.81 -13.26 14.90
CA ASP A 39 -1.91 -13.31 16.35
C ASP A 39 -3.34 -13.11 16.88
N LEU A 40 -4.28 -12.79 15.98
CA LEU A 40 -5.63 -12.35 16.35
C LEU A 40 -6.35 -13.30 17.31
N ARG A 41 -6.24 -14.61 17.07
CA ARG A 41 -6.90 -15.63 17.89
C ARG A 41 -6.31 -15.75 19.30
N PHE A 42 -5.11 -15.22 19.52
CA PHE A 42 -4.39 -15.28 20.78
C PHE A 42 -4.43 -13.96 21.55
N MET A 43 -5.14 -12.97 21.02
CA MET A 43 -5.21 -11.63 21.60
C MET A 43 -6.59 -11.36 22.17
N PRO A 44 -6.67 -10.61 23.30
CA PRO A 44 -7.94 -10.00 23.70
C PRO A 44 -8.45 -9.08 22.59
N ILE A 45 -9.77 -9.10 22.36
CA ILE A 45 -10.36 -8.33 21.27
C ILE A 45 -10.10 -6.81 21.40
N GLY A 46 -10.06 -6.31 22.63
CA GLY A 46 -9.74 -4.91 22.88
C GLY A 46 -8.35 -4.52 22.39
N ASP A 47 -7.36 -5.39 22.61
CA ASP A 47 -5.99 -5.17 22.17
C ASP A 47 -5.89 -5.20 20.65
N ALA A 48 -6.63 -6.12 20.00
CA ALA A 48 -6.68 -6.23 18.57
C ALA A 48 -7.27 -4.96 17.93
N ILE A 49 -8.33 -4.43 18.49
CA ILE A 49 -8.97 -3.18 18.05
C ILE A 49 -8.00 -2.01 18.21
N MET A 50 -7.32 -1.91 19.33
CA MET A 50 -6.32 -0.84 19.57
C MET A 50 -5.20 -0.89 18.54
N LYS A 51 -4.67 -2.07 18.26
CA LYS A 51 -3.62 -2.24 17.25
C LYS A 51 -4.10 -1.88 15.84
N ARG A 52 -5.31 -2.31 15.50
CA ARG A 52 -5.92 -1.96 14.21
C ARG A 52 -6.05 -0.44 14.07
N ASP A 53 -6.57 0.23 15.09
CA ASP A 53 -6.77 1.69 15.06
C ASP A 53 -5.42 2.42 14.95
N GLU A 54 -4.40 1.94 15.64
CA GLU A 54 -3.05 2.48 15.55
C GLU A 54 -2.47 2.34 14.13
N LEU A 55 -2.64 1.16 13.52
CA LEU A 55 -2.19 0.92 12.15
C LEU A 55 -2.94 1.75 11.14
N GLN A 56 -4.25 1.92 11.29
CA GLN A 56 -5.06 2.77 10.42
C GLN A 56 -4.62 4.24 10.50
N LYS A 57 -4.28 4.72 11.68
CA LYS A 57 -3.76 6.08 11.86
C LYS A 57 -2.41 6.26 11.17
N LYS A 58 -1.51 5.30 11.33
CA LYS A 58 -0.21 5.30 10.63
C LYS A 58 -0.40 5.28 9.12
N LEU A 59 -1.29 4.44 8.62
CA LEU A 59 -1.59 4.35 7.19
C LEU A 59 -2.11 5.67 6.64
N GLY A 60 -3.03 6.32 7.35
CA GLY A 60 -3.54 7.65 6.98
C GLY A 60 -2.44 8.69 6.90
N ASN A 61 -1.51 8.68 7.84
CA ASN A 61 -0.36 9.59 7.84
C ASN A 61 0.56 9.33 6.64
N ILE A 62 0.77 8.07 6.27
CA ILE A 62 1.57 7.71 5.10
C ILE A 62 0.92 8.24 3.83
N TYR A 63 -0.38 8.02 3.65
CA TYR A 63 -1.11 8.52 2.48
C TYR A 63 -1.10 10.04 2.39
N ASN A 64 -1.21 10.74 3.50
CA ASN A 64 -1.15 12.20 3.52
C ASN A 64 0.23 12.73 3.11
N GLY A 65 1.29 11.98 3.39
CA GLY A 65 2.65 12.33 3.02
C GLY A 65 3.10 11.85 1.65
N CYS A 66 2.31 10.99 0.99
CA CYS A 66 2.68 10.42 -0.31
C CYS A 66 2.49 11.43 -1.43
N PRO A 67 3.39 11.42 -2.45
CA PRO A 67 3.17 12.18 -3.66
C PRO A 67 1.92 11.71 -4.38
N ARG A 68 1.14 12.64 -4.89
CA ARG A 68 -0.05 12.29 -5.68
C ARG A 68 0.32 12.02 -7.12
N THR A 69 -0.28 11.00 -7.70
CA THR A 69 -0.25 10.78 -9.15
C THR A 69 -1.09 11.85 -9.83
N ASN A 70 -0.77 12.20 -11.08
CA ASN A 70 -1.61 13.12 -11.83
C ASN A 70 -2.95 12.45 -12.16
N SER A 71 -3.98 13.28 -12.44
CA SER A 71 -5.34 12.80 -12.67
C SER A 71 -5.44 11.78 -13.81
N LYS A 72 -4.71 12.02 -14.91
CA LYS A 72 -4.75 11.12 -16.07
C LYS A 72 -4.16 9.74 -15.76
N ALA A 73 -3.05 9.70 -15.03
CA ALA A 73 -2.43 8.45 -14.61
C ALA A 73 -3.35 7.69 -13.64
N TYR A 74 -3.99 8.40 -12.72
CA TYR A 74 -4.93 7.82 -11.78
C TYR A 74 -6.15 7.21 -12.48
N GLU A 75 -6.73 7.96 -13.42
CA GLU A 75 -7.87 7.48 -14.22
C GLU A 75 -7.52 6.26 -15.06
N ALA A 76 -6.35 6.27 -15.69
CA ALA A 76 -5.86 5.13 -16.46
C ALA A 76 -5.68 3.88 -15.59
N ALA A 77 -5.13 4.05 -14.39
CA ALA A 77 -4.96 2.95 -13.44
C ALA A 77 -6.31 2.41 -12.95
N GLN A 78 -7.26 3.31 -12.64
CA GLN A 78 -8.62 2.92 -12.27
C GLN A 78 -9.31 2.12 -13.36
N LYS A 79 -9.20 2.58 -14.60
CA LYS A 79 -9.79 1.91 -15.75
C LYS A 79 -9.18 0.52 -15.94
N ALA A 80 -7.86 0.41 -15.83
CA ALA A 80 -7.16 -0.86 -15.95
C ALA A 80 -7.64 -1.86 -14.89
N LEU A 81 -7.82 -1.43 -13.66
CA LEU A 81 -8.25 -2.28 -12.56
C LEU A 81 -9.74 -2.65 -12.63
N LYS A 82 -10.60 -1.68 -12.98
CA LYS A 82 -12.05 -1.87 -12.90
C LYS A 82 -12.65 -2.45 -14.19
N GLU A 83 -12.16 -2.05 -15.34
CA GLU A 83 -12.74 -2.41 -16.63
C GLU A 83 -11.96 -3.50 -17.35
N ASN A 84 -10.65 -3.40 -17.35
CA ASN A 84 -9.77 -4.31 -18.08
C ASN A 84 -9.26 -5.47 -17.22
N GLU A 85 -9.48 -5.40 -15.91
CA GLU A 85 -8.99 -6.37 -14.93
C GLU A 85 -7.47 -6.58 -14.97
N GLU A 86 -6.74 -5.61 -15.49
CA GLU A 86 -5.29 -5.61 -15.43
C GLU A 86 -4.85 -5.50 -13.96
N LEU A 87 -3.88 -6.22 -13.53
CA LEU A 87 -3.41 -6.24 -12.13
C LEU A 87 -4.46 -6.72 -11.11
N THR A 88 -5.54 -7.35 -11.59
CA THR A 88 -6.52 -7.98 -10.70
C THR A 88 -6.07 -9.41 -10.40
N PHE A 89 -6.20 -9.80 -9.14
CA PHE A 89 -5.83 -11.14 -8.71
C PHE A 89 -7.09 -11.97 -8.45
N SER A 90 -7.06 -13.23 -8.86
CA SER A 90 -8.11 -14.18 -8.46
C SER A 90 -8.01 -14.49 -6.97
N ASP A 91 -9.07 -15.05 -6.40
CA ASP A 91 -9.06 -15.50 -5.00
C ASP A 91 -7.93 -16.48 -4.72
N GLU A 92 -7.65 -17.38 -5.65
CA GLU A 92 -6.57 -18.35 -5.54
C GLU A 92 -5.19 -17.67 -5.56
N GLU A 93 -5.02 -16.67 -6.41
CA GLU A 93 -3.77 -15.91 -6.48
C GLU A 93 -3.55 -15.12 -5.19
N ILE A 94 -4.57 -14.45 -4.68
CA ILE A 94 -4.51 -13.73 -3.41
C ILE A 94 -4.14 -14.69 -2.29
N ASP A 95 -4.77 -15.85 -2.23
CA ASP A 95 -4.50 -16.85 -1.20
C ASP A 95 -3.04 -17.33 -1.24
N LYS A 96 -2.49 -17.53 -2.45
CA LYS A 96 -1.08 -17.90 -2.62
C LYS A 96 -0.09 -16.82 -2.18
N LEU A 97 -0.48 -15.55 -2.28
CA LEU A 97 0.35 -14.43 -1.83
C LEU A 97 0.37 -14.28 -0.31
N LEU A 98 -0.56 -14.92 0.39
CA LEU A 98 -0.64 -14.87 1.85
C LEU A 98 0.25 -15.95 2.49
N PRO A 99 0.76 -15.70 3.69
CA PRO A 99 1.44 -16.75 4.46
C PRO A 99 0.56 -17.97 4.66
N THR A 100 1.14 -19.17 4.63
CA THR A 100 0.41 -20.44 4.66
C THR A 100 -0.59 -20.54 5.80
N ARG A 101 -0.25 -20.01 6.95
CA ARG A 101 -1.08 -20.09 8.17
C ARG A 101 -2.35 -19.24 8.15
N ILE A 102 -2.49 -18.30 7.21
CA ILE A 102 -3.68 -17.48 7.07
C ILE A 102 -4.39 -17.71 5.73
N ARG A 103 -3.94 -18.68 4.94
CA ARG A 103 -4.61 -19.09 3.70
C ARG A 103 -5.93 -19.78 4.00
N LYS A 104 -6.86 -19.63 3.06
CA LYS A 104 -8.10 -20.41 3.14
C LYS A 104 -7.76 -21.90 3.10
N ARG A 105 -8.43 -22.67 3.94
CA ARG A 105 -8.34 -24.12 3.88
C ARG A 105 -9.14 -24.62 2.68
N GLN A 106 -8.50 -25.41 1.87
CA GLN A 106 -9.18 -26.10 0.79
C GLN A 106 -9.75 -27.43 1.28
#